data_a700a163a95fabd600c3747217f19607
#
_entry.id   a700a163a95fabd600c3747217f19607
#
_cell.length_a   1.000
_cell.length_b   1.000
_cell.length_c   1.000
_cell.angle_alpha   90.00
_cell.angle_beta   90.00
_cell.angle_gamma   90.00
#
_symmetry.space_group_name_H-M   'P 1'
#
loop_
_entity.id
_entity.type
_entity.pdbx_description
1 polymer ?
#
loop_
_entity_poly.entity_id
_entity_poly.type
_entity_poly.pdbx_seq_one_letter_code
_entity_poly.pdbx_strand_id
1 'polypeptide(L)'
;RDKTDIANLDSITKAKLATFFPVISFHKNLNPHKIKNIWGNRYSVMKGYYYRKSTHKVHKKKHRMKFTRKTWKINDISASTFEKCIHYCKRQGSIPVLISVPNYNGWNYRKHNALQQIADKNKINFIDLNLELKKNINWKKDTVDGGDHLNIKGAQKTTAYLGEYLKNEYGLPDRRGDQKYKQWDNDVLEYHKLLKLNTK
;
A
#
# COMPACT_ATOMS: atom_id res chain seq x y z
N ARG A 1 16.88 -15.04 -35.14
CA ARG A 1 15.70 -14.25 -35.54
C ARG A 1 15.31 -13.34 -34.38
N ASP A 2 15.54 -12.16 -34.61
CA ASP A 2 15.22 -10.85 -34.04
C ASP A 2 14.69 -10.77 -32.59
N LYS A 3 15.66 -10.53 -31.69
CA LYS A 3 15.43 -10.02 -30.33
C LYS A 3 15.33 -8.47 -30.31
N THR A 4 15.28 -7.82 -31.46
CA THR A 4 15.52 -6.39 -31.61
C THR A 4 14.26 -5.53 -31.60
N ASP A 5 13.09 -6.06 -31.91
CA ASP A 5 11.92 -5.21 -32.18
C ASP A 5 11.22 -4.63 -30.94
N ILE A 6 11.23 -5.34 -29.81
CA ILE A 6 10.61 -4.83 -28.59
C ILE A 6 11.54 -3.82 -27.85
N ALA A 7 12.85 -3.93 -28.07
CA ALA A 7 13.81 -3.03 -27.42
C ALA A 7 13.71 -1.60 -27.95
N ASN A 8 13.27 -1.41 -29.21
CA ASN A 8 13.22 -0.12 -29.91
C ASN A 8 11.86 0.59 -29.78
N LEU A 9 10.87 0.02 -29.11
CA LEU A 9 9.59 0.68 -28.86
C LEU A 9 9.76 1.81 -27.84
N ASP A 10 9.04 2.91 -28.05
CA ASP A 10 8.96 3.99 -27.07
C ASP A 10 8.32 3.50 -25.75
N SER A 11 8.55 4.25 -24.67
CA SER A 11 8.09 3.88 -23.33
C SER A 11 6.57 3.78 -23.20
N ILE A 12 5.82 4.55 -23.99
CA ILE A 12 4.35 4.56 -23.98
C ILE A 12 3.81 3.31 -24.67
N THR A 13 4.37 2.95 -25.81
CA THR A 13 4.01 1.74 -26.56
C THR A 13 4.35 0.48 -25.76
N LYS A 14 5.52 0.46 -25.09
CA LYS A 14 5.88 -0.63 -24.16
C LYS A 14 4.88 -0.76 -23.01
N ALA A 15 4.46 0.37 -22.42
CA ALA A 15 3.48 0.36 -21.34
C ALA A 15 2.10 -0.12 -21.80
N LYS A 16 1.65 0.28 -22.99
CA LYS A 16 0.39 -0.21 -23.58
C LYS A 16 0.46 -1.70 -23.88
N LEU A 17 1.52 -2.19 -24.52
CA LEU A 17 1.72 -3.61 -24.79
C LEU A 17 1.78 -4.43 -23.50
N ALA A 18 2.44 -3.92 -22.47
CA ALA A 18 2.50 -4.57 -21.16
C ALA A 18 1.12 -4.69 -20.48
N THR A 19 0.22 -3.75 -20.74
CA THR A 19 -1.16 -3.79 -20.22
C THR A 19 -1.99 -4.84 -20.93
N PHE A 20 -1.88 -4.97 -22.26
CA PHE A 20 -2.63 -5.95 -23.04
C PHE A 20 -2.01 -7.36 -22.99
N PHE A 21 -0.68 -7.41 -22.87
CA PHE A 21 0.08 -8.66 -22.82
C PHE A 21 1.02 -8.70 -21.61
N PRO A 22 0.51 -8.94 -20.39
CA PRO A 22 1.33 -8.98 -19.18
C PRO A 22 2.53 -9.91 -19.27
N VAL A 23 2.43 -10.99 -20.07
CA VAL A 23 3.52 -11.95 -20.34
C VAL A 23 4.76 -11.22 -20.89
N ILE A 24 4.61 -10.18 -21.70
CA ILE A 24 5.74 -9.42 -22.26
C ILE A 24 6.55 -8.73 -21.15
N SER A 25 5.88 -8.15 -20.15
CA SER A 25 6.53 -7.49 -19.02
C SER A 25 7.15 -8.47 -18.04
N PHE A 26 6.56 -9.65 -17.90
CA PHE A 26 6.94 -10.65 -16.90
C PHE A 26 7.73 -11.82 -17.46
N HIS A 27 8.06 -11.84 -18.77
CA HIS A 27 8.77 -12.96 -19.41
C HIS A 27 10.12 -13.29 -18.76
N LYS A 28 10.82 -12.27 -18.20
CA LYS A 28 12.05 -12.48 -17.42
C LYS A 28 11.84 -13.25 -16.11
N ASN A 29 10.60 -13.28 -15.62
CA ASN A 29 10.19 -14.00 -14.42
C ASN A 29 9.58 -15.38 -14.72
N LEU A 30 9.44 -15.74 -15.99
CA LEU A 30 8.98 -17.05 -16.45
C LEU A 30 10.09 -18.11 -16.30
N ASN A 31 10.73 -18.15 -15.15
CA ASN A 31 11.59 -19.26 -14.80
C ASN A 31 10.70 -20.49 -14.55
N PRO A 32 10.96 -21.67 -15.20
CA PRO A 32 10.17 -22.89 -15.01
C PRO A 32 9.99 -23.30 -13.55
N HIS A 33 10.98 -23.02 -12.69
CA HIS A 33 10.88 -23.24 -11.24
C HIS A 33 9.93 -22.25 -10.53
N LYS A 34 9.65 -21.08 -11.11
CA LYS A 34 8.69 -20.11 -10.59
C LYS A 34 7.29 -20.30 -11.16
N ILE A 35 7.16 -20.86 -12.36
CA ILE A 35 5.86 -21.14 -13.01
C ILE A 35 5.03 -22.12 -12.18
N LYS A 36 5.64 -23.14 -11.57
CA LYS A 36 4.97 -24.03 -10.62
C LYS A 36 4.26 -23.30 -9.48
N ASN A 37 4.71 -22.07 -9.15
CA ASN A 37 4.12 -21.25 -8.11
C ASN A 37 2.94 -20.38 -8.60
N ILE A 38 2.81 -20.18 -9.92
CA ILE A 38 1.73 -19.38 -10.53
C ILE A 38 0.49 -20.24 -10.74
N TRP A 39 0.67 -21.53 -11.06
CA TRP A 39 -0.43 -22.46 -11.36
C TRP A 39 -0.81 -23.36 -10.18
N GLY A 40 -0.06 -23.32 -9.09
CA GLY A 40 -0.46 -23.99 -7.86
C GLY A 40 -1.53 -23.18 -7.16
N ASN A 41 -2.67 -23.78 -6.86
CA ASN A 41 -3.71 -23.26 -5.96
C ASN A 41 -3.12 -23.11 -4.55
N ARG A 42 -2.13 -22.25 -4.36
CA ARG A 42 -1.55 -21.95 -3.05
C ARG A 42 -2.42 -20.90 -2.39
N TYR A 43 -3.43 -21.37 -1.72
CA TYR A 43 -4.07 -20.57 -0.70
C TYR A 43 -2.99 -20.06 0.27
N SER A 44 -2.87 -18.76 0.38
CA SER A 44 -1.94 -18.14 1.32
C SER A 44 -2.74 -17.38 2.37
N VAL A 45 -2.58 -17.77 3.62
CA VAL A 45 -3.17 -17.06 4.77
C VAL A 45 -2.72 -15.58 4.81
N MET A 46 -1.56 -15.27 4.21
CA MET A 46 -1.02 -13.92 4.13
C MET A 46 -1.71 -13.05 3.06
N LYS A 47 -2.51 -13.64 2.14
CA LYS A 47 -3.27 -12.92 1.10
C LYS A 47 -2.49 -11.82 0.38
N GLY A 48 -1.21 -12.09 0.08
CA GLY A 48 -0.31 -11.14 -0.55
C GLY A 48 0.43 -10.20 0.42
N TYR A 49 0.12 -10.25 1.69
CA TYR A 49 0.88 -9.48 2.68
C TYR A 49 2.27 -10.06 2.88
N TYR A 50 3.29 -9.23 2.67
CA TYR A 50 4.68 -9.56 2.94
C TYR A 50 5.15 -8.85 4.21
N TYR A 51 5.45 -9.61 5.26
CA TYR A 51 5.87 -9.05 6.54
C TYR A 51 7.37 -9.19 6.77
N ARG A 52 7.93 -8.25 7.52
CA ARG A 52 9.30 -8.30 8.02
C ARG A 52 9.33 -8.05 9.51
N LYS A 53 10.11 -8.88 10.24
CA LYS A 53 10.31 -8.76 11.70
C LYS A 53 11.52 -7.90 12.05
N SER A 54 12.49 -7.78 11.13
CA SER A 54 13.72 -7.01 11.33
C SER A 54 13.43 -5.56 11.70
N THR A 55 14.35 -4.95 12.39
CA THR A 55 14.27 -3.54 12.79
C THR A 55 15.60 -2.87 12.49
N HIS A 56 15.57 -1.88 11.60
CA HIS A 56 16.68 -0.97 11.38
C HIS A 56 16.18 0.44 11.72
N LYS A 57 16.71 0.97 12.83
CA LYS A 57 16.28 2.25 13.39
C LYS A 57 16.60 3.43 12.48
N VAL A 58 15.77 4.46 12.55
CA VAL A 58 16.10 5.76 11.94
C VAL A 58 17.17 6.45 12.77
N HIS A 59 18.29 6.79 12.15
CA HIS A 59 19.43 7.45 12.81
C HIS A 59 19.35 8.98 12.72
N LYS A 60 18.84 9.51 11.61
CA LYS A 60 18.82 10.95 11.35
C LYS A 60 17.51 11.58 11.80
N LYS A 61 17.58 12.60 12.65
CA LYS A 61 16.43 13.45 12.95
C LYS A 61 16.19 14.40 11.76
N LYS A 62 15.07 14.24 11.08
CA LYS A 62 14.61 15.15 10.03
C LYS A 62 13.30 15.81 10.46
N HIS A 63 13.17 17.11 10.24
CA HIS A 63 11.90 17.83 10.45
C HIS A 63 10.94 17.62 9.27
N ARG A 64 10.73 16.35 8.87
CA ARG A 64 9.99 15.96 7.67
C ARG A 64 8.53 16.43 7.64
N MET A 65 7.89 16.49 8.81
CA MET A 65 6.50 16.92 8.95
C MET A 65 6.41 18.33 9.59
N LYS A 66 7.41 19.21 9.30
CA LYS A 66 7.29 20.63 9.62
C LYS A 66 6.22 21.27 8.75
N PHE A 67 5.27 21.94 9.37
CA PHE A 67 4.18 22.63 8.67
C PHE A 67 4.71 23.62 7.62
N THR A 68 4.06 23.64 6.48
CA THR A 68 4.28 24.61 5.41
C THR A 68 3.02 24.72 4.56
N ARG A 69 2.78 25.90 3.97
CA ARG A 69 1.74 26.11 2.96
C ARG A 69 2.18 25.73 1.55
N LYS A 70 3.47 25.44 1.34
CA LYS A 70 4.01 25.05 0.02
C LYS A 70 3.52 23.66 -0.35
N THR A 71 3.27 23.45 -1.63
CA THR A 71 2.81 22.18 -2.20
C THR A 71 3.93 21.48 -2.99
N TRP A 72 3.89 20.18 -3.06
CA TRP A 72 4.73 19.40 -3.98
C TRP A 72 4.06 19.38 -5.35
N LYS A 73 4.82 19.70 -6.41
CA LYS A 73 4.31 19.55 -7.78
C LYS A 73 4.26 18.08 -8.16
N ILE A 74 3.06 17.54 -8.29
CA ILE A 74 2.85 16.20 -8.87
C ILE A 74 2.96 16.34 -10.39
N ASN A 75 3.65 15.40 -11.05
CA ASN A 75 3.70 15.44 -12.51
C ASN A 75 2.33 15.13 -13.11
N ASP A 76 2.10 15.63 -14.34
CA ASP A 76 0.76 15.60 -14.96
C ASP A 76 0.26 14.17 -15.23
N ILE A 77 1.16 13.24 -15.53
CA ILE A 77 0.81 11.82 -15.74
C ILE A 77 0.29 11.21 -14.42
N SER A 78 1.00 11.44 -13.31
CA SER A 78 0.59 10.93 -12.01
C SER A 78 -0.73 11.58 -11.56
N ALA A 79 -0.88 12.88 -11.71
CA ALA A 79 -2.10 13.60 -11.36
C ALA A 79 -3.30 13.07 -12.18
N SER A 80 -3.15 12.95 -13.50
CA SER A 80 -4.18 12.39 -14.38
C SER A 80 -4.53 10.95 -14.02
N THR A 81 -3.54 10.13 -13.63
CA THR A 81 -3.77 8.76 -13.22
C THR A 81 -4.55 8.68 -11.91
N PHE A 82 -4.22 9.51 -10.92
CA PHE A 82 -5.00 9.62 -9.69
C PHE A 82 -6.47 9.96 -9.98
N GLU A 83 -6.71 10.97 -10.80
CA GLU A 83 -8.07 11.37 -11.17
C GLU A 83 -8.84 10.26 -11.86
N LYS A 84 -8.22 9.58 -12.84
CA LYS A 84 -8.84 8.44 -13.53
C LYS A 84 -9.21 7.31 -12.57
N CYS A 85 -8.32 6.97 -11.63
CA CYS A 85 -8.60 5.94 -10.62
C CYS A 85 -9.78 6.34 -9.72
N ILE A 86 -9.81 7.59 -9.24
CA ILE A 86 -10.89 8.10 -8.40
C ILE A 86 -12.23 8.05 -9.15
N HIS A 87 -12.25 8.55 -10.40
CA HIS A 87 -13.46 8.51 -11.23
C HIS A 87 -13.92 7.08 -11.53
N TYR A 88 -12.99 6.17 -11.79
CA TYR A 88 -13.32 4.77 -11.99
C TYR A 88 -13.98 4.17 -10.75
N CYS A 89 -13.39 4.35 -9.57
CA CYS A 89 -13.96 3.86 -8.31
C CYS A 89 -15.39 4.39 -8.09
N LYS A 90 -15.59 5.69 -8.27
CA LYS A 90 -16.92 6.31 -8.12
C LYS A 90 -17.95 5.74 -9.10
N ARG A 91 -17.57 5.53 -10.36
CA ARG A 91 -18.46 4.91 -11.36
C ARG A 91 -18.85 3.47 -11.02
N GLN A 92 -17.98 2.74 -10.31
CA GLN A 92 -18.29 1.39 -9.81
C GLN A 92 -19.07 1.39 -8.49
N GLY A 93 -19.56 2.54 -8.03
CA GLY A 93 -20.27 2.66 -6.76
C GLY A 93 -19.39 2.52 -5.52
N SER A 94 -18.06 2.56 -5.67
CA SER A 94 -17.13 2.51 -4.57
C SER A 94 -16.84 3.90 -4.00
N ILE A 95 -16.55 3.97 -2.71
CA ILE A 95 -16.11 5.20 -2.03
C ILE A 95 -14.57 5.22 -2.05
N PRO A 96 -13.93 6.05 -2.89
CA PRO A 96 -12.47 6.17 -2.88
C PRO A 96 -11.98 6.96 -1.67
N VAL A 97 -10.94 6.46 -1.02
CA VAL A 97 -10.25 7.13 0.09
C VAL A 97 -8.76 7.19 -0.24
N LEU A 98 -8.16 8.36 -0.17
CA LEU A 98 -6.71 8.50 -0.27
C LEU A 98 -6.08 8.22 1.09
N ILE A 99 -5.01 7.42 1.09
CA ILE A 99 -4.29 7.09 2.32
C ILE A 99 -2.79 7.23 2.06
N SER A 100 -2.09 7.97 2.93
CA SER A 100 -0.64 7.96 2.95
C SER A 100 -0.15 7.17 4.17
N VAL A 101 0.54 6.06 3.92
CA VAL A 101 1.12 5.25 4.99
C VAL A 101 2.34 5.94 5.62
N PRO A 102 2.67 5.65 6.90
CA PRO A 102 3.83 6.24 7.55
C PRO A 102 5.13 5.91 6.81
N ASN A 103 5.84 6.94 6.37
CA ASN A 103 7.13 6.83 5.70
C ASN A 103 8.03 7.99 6.15
N TYR A 104 9.12 7.67 6.83
CA TYR A 104 10.01 8.67 7.42
C TYR A 104 10.84 9.43 6.39
N ASN A 105 11.37 8.73 5.39
CA ASN A 105 12.31 9.31 4.44
C ASN A 105 11.62 9.93 3.23
N GLY A 106 10.56 9.29 2.74
CA GLY A 106 9.89 9.63 1.49
C GLY A 106 8.73 10.62 1.61
N TRP A 107 8.27 10.93 2.85
CA TRP A 107 7.09 11.78 3.07
C TRP A 107 7.42 13.10 3.75
N ASN A 108 6.66 14.15 3.43
CA ASN A 108 6.77 15.47 4.04
C ASN A 108 5.47 16.27 3.89
N TYR A 109 5.39 17.43 4.57
CA TYR A 109 4.19 18.25 4.59
C TYR A 109 3.82 18.83 3.21
N ARG A 110 4.78 19.03 2.29
CA ARG A 110 4.48 19.49 0.93
C ARG A 110 3.74 18.42 0.13
N LYS A 111 4.08 17.15 0.31
CA LYS A 111 3.39 16.02 -0.30
C LYS A 111 2.00 15.81 0.30
N HIS A 112 1.86 16.00 1.62
CA HIS A 112 0.57 16.07 2.28
C HIS A 112 -0.35 17.09 1.60
N ASN A 113 0.10 18.36 1.48
CA ASN A 113 -0.69 19.42 0.85
C ASN A 113 -1.09 19.05 -0.61
N ALA A 114 -0.21 18.40 -1.36
CA ALA A 114 -0.51 18.02 -2.73
C ALA A 114 -1.63 16.97 -2.82
N LEU A 115 -1.61 15.95 -1.95
CA LEU A 115 -2.67 14.96 -1.92
C LEU A 115 -3.97 15.50 -1.31
N GLN A 116 -3.88 16.42 -0.34
CA GLN A 116 -5.05 17.10 0.18
C GLN A 116 -5.77 17.89 -0.92
N GLN A 117 -5.04 18.61 -1.76
CA GLN A 117 -5.64 19.33 -2.91
C GLN A 117 -6.34 18.38 -3.89
N ILE A 118 -5.77 17.20 -4.15
CA ILE A 118 -6.43 16.19 -4.99
C ILE A 118 -7.72 15.70 -4.33
N ALA A 119 -7.66 15.42 -3.02
CA ALA A 119 -8.82 14.95 -2.27
C ALA A 119 -9.94 15.99 -2.26
N ASP A 120 -9.62 17.25 -1.96
CA ASP A 120 -10.56 18.36 -1.93
C ASP A 120 -11.23 18.58 -3.29
N LYS A 121 -10.43 18.64 -4.36
CA LYS A 121 -10.92 18.76 -5.75
C LYS A 121 -11.89 17.66 -6.11
N ASN A 122 -11.63 16.44 -5.67
CA ASN A 122 -12.43 15.26 -6.00
C ASN A 122 -13.51 14.96 -4.95
N LYS A 123 -13.62 15.74 -3.88
CA LYS A 123 -14.58 15.54 -2.77
C LYS A 123 -14.49 14.11 -2.22
N ILE A 124 -13.27 13.71 -1.83
CA ILE A 124 -12.97 12.42 -1.20
C ILE A 124 -12.14 12.63 0.05
N ASN A 125 -12.16 11.67 0.96
CA ASN A 125 -11.35 11.75 2.17
C ASN A 125 -9.87 11.45 1.87
N PHE A 126 -9.00 12.16 2.58
CA PHE A 126 -7.57 11.88 2.63
C PHE A 126 -7.12 11.67 4.08
N ILE A 127 -6.50 10.53 4.34
CA ILE A 127 -5.96 10.15 5.65
C ILE A 127 -4.43 10.16 5.56
N ASP A 128 -3.80 11.13 6.20
CA ASP A 128 -2.34 11.13 6.30
C ASP A 128 -1.88 10.46 7.59
N LEU A 129 -1.60 9.18 7.54
CA LEU A 129 -1.15 8.40 8.70
C LEU A 129 0.24 8.84 9.23
N ASN A 130 0.96 9.70 8.50
CA ASN A 130 2.17 10.34 9.01
C ASN A 130 1.87 11.44 10.03
N LEU A 131 0.68 12.03 9.96
CA LEU A 131 0.17 13.00 10.95
C LEU A 131 -0.60 12.28 12.05
N GLU A 132 -1.58 11.45 11.67
CA GLU A 132 -2.46 10.74 12.60
C GLU A 132 -1.67 9.86 13.58
N LEU A 133 -0.70 9.10 13.08
CA LEU A 133 0.11 8.18 13.87
C LEU A 133 1.46 8.75 14.30
N LYS A 134 1.63 10.07 14.25
CA LYS A 134 2.90 10.74 14.57
C LYS A 134 3.46 10.36 15.94
N LYS A 135 2.59 10.18 16.95
CA LYS A 135 2.95 9.77 18.31
C LYS A 135 3.01 8.26 18.52
N ASN A 136 2.36 7.49 17.64
CA ASN A 136 2.19 6.04 17.79
C ASN A 136 3.32 5.25 17.12
N ILE A 137 3.85 5.75 16.00
CA ILE A 137 4.96 5.10 15.28
C ILE A 137 6.29 5.47 15.94
N ASN A 138 6.96 4.45 16.44
CA ASN A 138 8.30 4.57 16.99
C ASN A 138 9.36 4.22 15.91
N TRP A 139 9.94 5.24 15.31
CA TRP A 139 10.91 5.09 14.23
C TRP A 139 12.22 4.39 14.62
N LYS A 140 12.42 4.09 15.90
CA LYS A 140 13.52 3.25 16.37
C LYS A 140 13.16 1.75 16.41
N LYS A 141 11.86 1.41 16.44
CA LYS A 141 11.36 0.04 16.66
C LYS A 141 10.42 -0.48 15.58
N ASP A 142 9.74 0.39 14.84
CA ASP A 142 8.61 0.06 13.97
C ASP A 142 8.96 0.11 12.47
N THR A 143 10.24 0.21 12.13
CA THR A 143 10.72 0.30 10.74
C THR A 143 11.73 -0.81 10.42
N VAL A 144 11.70 -1.24 9.16
CA VAL A 144 12.54 -2.33 8.62
C VAL A 144 13.88 -1.83 8.12
N ASP A 145 13.93 -0.63 7.54
CA ASP A 145 15.02 -0.17 6.69
C ASP A 145 15.39 1.30 6.94
N GLY A 146 15.26 1.73 8.17
CA GLY A 146 15.64 3.09 8.55
C GLY A 146 14.60 4.15 8.16
N GLY A 147 13.35 3.76 7.94
CA GLY A 147 12.22 4.68 7.82
C GLY A 147 11.46 4.69 6.51
N ASP A 148 11.80 3.85 5.54
CA ASP A 148 11.05 3.75 4.28
C ASP A 148 9.87 2.80 4.40
N HIS A 149 10.02 1.68 5.11
CA HIS A 149 8.96 0.72 5.31
C HIS A 149 8.77 0.39 6.79
N LEU A 150 7.53 0.12 7.16
CA LEU A 150 7.18 -0.38 8.48
C LEU A 150 7.50 -1.87 8.59
N ASN A 151 7.98 -2.30 9.75
CA ASN A 151 8.01 -3.71 10.10
C ASN A 151 6.63 -4.15 10.62
N ILE A 152 6.52 -5.42 11.03
CA ILE A 152 5.25 -5.97 11.50
C ILE A 152 4.62 -5.17 12.65
N LYS A 153 5.42 -4.63 13.58
CA LYS A 153 4.92 -3.83 14.71
C LYS A 153 4.32 -2.52 14.24
N GLY A 154 5.00 -1.83 13.34
CA GLY A 154 4.50 -0.60 12.72
C GLY A 154 3.26 -0.86 11.85
N ALA A 155 3.26 -1.94 11.08
CA ALA A 155 2.12 -2.35 10.26
C ALA A 155 0.88 -2.65 11.11
N GLN A 156 1.03 -3.38 12.22
CA GLN A 156 -0.08 -3.67 13.15
C GLN A 156 -0.72 -2.39 13.69
N LYS A 157 0.08 -1.42 14.13
CA LYS A 157 -0.43 -0.12 14.62
C LYS A 157 -1.20 0.64 13.53
N THR A 158 -0.65 0.65 12.34
CA THR A 158 -1.25 1.32 11.18
C THR A 158 -2.58 0.67 10.78
N THR A 159 -2.60 -0.66 10.73
CA THR A 159 -3.80 -1.43 10.36
C THR A 159 -4.89 -1.31 11.42
N ALA A 160 -4.54 -1.34 12.71
CA ALA A 160 -5.50 -1.16 13.80
C ALA A 160 -6.18 0.22 13.72
N TYR A 161 -5.38 1.28 13.56
CA TYR A 161 -5.92 2.63 13.40
C TYR A 161 -6.84 2.75 12.18
N LEU A 162 -6.39 2.23 11.03
CA LEU A 162 -7.17 2.31 9.80
C LEU A 162 -8.47 1.51 9.89
N GLY A 163 -8.44 0.34 10.51
CA GLY A 163 -9.64 -0.48 10.74
C GLY A 163 -10.67 0.24 11.60
N GLU A 164 -10.24 0.88 12.68
CA GLU A 164 -11.10 1.68 13.55
C GLU A 164 -11.66 2.91 12.82
N TYR A 165 -10.83 3.61 12.07
CA TYR A 165 -11.26 4.73 11.25
C TYR A 165 -12.33 4.32 10.23
N LEU A 166 -12.11 3.25 9.47
CA LEU A 166 -13.04 2.79 8.46
C LEU A 166 -14.36 2.31 9.07
N LYS A 167 -14.31 1.68 10.25
CA LYS A 167 -15.51 1.29 10.98
C LYS A 167 -16.34 2.51 11.38
N ASN A 168 -15.70 3.52 11.94
CA ASN A 168 -16.39 4.69 12.48
C ASN A 168 -16.91 5.63 11.39
N GLU A 169 -16.08 5.89 10.36
CA GLU A 169 -16.43 6.85 9.30
C GLU A 169 -17.34 6.26 8.22
N TYR A 170 -17.22 4.97 7.95
CA TYR A 170 -17.96 4.31 6.85
C TYR A 170 -18.91 3.21 7.32
N GLY A 171 -19.04 3.00 8.60
CA GLY A 171 -19.97 2.01 9.15
C GLY A 171 -19.64 0.57 8.74
N LEU A 172 -18.36 0.26 8.48
CA LEU A 172 -17.99 -1.11 8.07
C LEU A 172 -18.31 -2.08 9.21
N PRO A 173 -19.10 -3.14 8.94
CA PRO A 173 -19.48 -4.08 9.98
C PRO A 173 -18.29 -4.95 10.41
N ASP A 174 -18.27 -5.30 11.68
CA ASP A 174 -17.37 -6.33 12.17
C ASP A 174 -17.85 -7.71 11.69
N ARG A 175 -17.01 -8.40 10.94
CA ARG A 175 -17.30 -9.70 10.35
C ARG A 175 -16.68 -10.87 11.12
N ARG A 176 -16.01 -10.61 12.24
CA ARG A 176 -15.43 -11.67 13.07
C ARG A 176 -16.53 -12.51 13.67
N GLY A 177 -16.37 -13.84 13.59
CA GLY A 177 -17.38 -14.80 14.05
C GLY A 177 -18.56 -15.01 13.08
N ASP A 178 -18.68 -14.29 12.00
CA ASP A 178 -19.68 -14.51 10.96
C ASP A 178 -19.32 -15.77 10.13
N GLN A 179 -20.21 -16.77 10.10
CA GLN A 179 -19.97 -18.03 9.40
C GLN A 179 -19.59 -17.85 7.92
N LYS A 180 -20.14 -16.84 7.26
CA LYS A 180 -19.80 -16.49 5.88
C LYS A 180 -18.32 -16.13 5.71
N TYR A 181 -17.68 -15.63 6.77
CA TYR A 181 -16.29 -15.16 6.79
C TYR A 181 -15.38 -16.05 7.65
N LYS A 182 -15.84 -17.22 8.11
CA LYS A 182 -15.10 -18.15 8.96
C LYS A 182 -13.68 -18.45 8.46
N GLN A 183 -13.47 -18.44 7.13
CA GLN A 183 -12.15 -18.64 6.56
C GLN A 183 -11.17 -17.53 7.00
N TRP A 184 -11.63 -16.28 7.16
CA TRP A 184 -10.79 -15.19 7.64
C TRP A 184 -10.41 -15.37 9.10
N ASP A 185 -11.32 -15.88 9.95
CA ASP A 185 -11.02 -16.17 11.34
C ASP A 185 -9.96 -17.28 11.45
N ASN A 186 -10.09 -18.34 10.64
CA ASN A 186 -9.09 -19.41 10.55
C ASN A 186 -7.73 -18.88 10.06
N ASP A 187 -7.72 -17.98 9.07
CA ASP A 187 -6.50 -17.36 8.55
C ASP A 187 -5.80 -16.52 9.62
N VAL A 188 -6.55 -15.84 10.46
CA VAL A 188 -5.98 -15.08 11.60
C VAL A 188 -5.28 -16.01 12.57
N LEU A 189 -5.86 -17.17 12.88
CA LEU A 189 -5.22 -18.17 13.74
C LEU A 189 -3.92 -18.69 13.14
N GLU A 190 -3.92 -19.05 11.86
CA GLU A 190 -2.71 -19.49 11.16
C GLU A 190 -1.67 -18.37 11.03
N TYR A 191 -2.11 -17.14 10.77
CA TYR A 191 -1.24 -15.97 10.77
C TYR A 191 -0.51 -15.80 12.11
N HIS A 192 -1.21 -15.92 13.23
CA HIS A 192 -0.60 -15.83 14.57
C HIS A 192 0.40 -16.96 14.81
N LYS A 193 0.09 -18.21 14.40
CA LYS A 193 1.04 -19.33 14.48
C LYS A 193 2.32 -19.04 13.68
N LEU A 194 2.18 -18.58 12.41
CA LEU A 194 3.31 -18.23 11.57
C LEU A 194 4.18 -17.12 12.17
N LEU A 195 3.58 -16.17 12.84
CA LEU A 195 4.29 -15.09 13.50
C LEU A 195 4.84 -15.45 14.87
N LYS A 196 4.49 -16.62 15.43
CA LYS A 196 4.78 -16.98 16.82
C LYS A 196 4.27 -15.89 17.78
N LEU A 197 3.11 -15.36 17.50
CA LEU A 197 2.41 -14.42 18.37
C LEU A 197 1.49 -15.22 19.29
N ASN A 198 1.57 -14.95 20.58
CA ASN A 198 0.62 -15.52 21.52
C ASN A 198 -0.77 -14.96 21.19
N THR A 199 -1.71 -15.84 20.90
CA THR A 199 -3.14 -15.51 20.82
C THR A 199 -3.61 -15.34 22.27
N LYS A 200 -3.87 -14.13 22.69
CA LYS A 200 -4.65 -13.84 23.87
C LYS A 200 -6.12 -13.73 23.50
#